data_5bc059d23835bbb8aea8da9067eef337
#
_entry.id   5bc059d23835bbb8aea8da9067eef337
#
_cell.length_a   1.000
_cell.length_b   1.000
_cell.length_c   1.000
_cell.angle_alpha   90.00
_cell.angle_beta   90.00
_cell.angle_gamma   90.00
#
_symmetry.space_group_name_H-M   'P 1'
#
loop_
_entity.id
_entity.type
_entity.pdbx_description
1 polymer ?
#
loop_
_entity_poly.entity_id
_entity_poly.type
_entity_poly.pdbx_seq_one_letter_code
_entity_poly.pdbx_strand_id
1 'polypeptide(L)'
;MSTIPGMLTAFLLIVCEPGAIGRLGRALADTEGVAEVYTTTGSADFIAVVRVADLDALATTVTQHIAELPGIVRTDTHLAIRSYGRGDEAAAFDIGVD
;
A
#
# COMPACT_ATOMS: atom_id res chain seq x y z
N MET A 1 0.85 -13.95 -13.52
CA MET A 1 0.97 -12.75 -13.34
C MET A 1 0.74 -12.38 -12.03
N SER A 2 1.54 -12.10 -11.43
CA SER A 2 1.30 -11.65 -10.18
C SER A 2 0.45 -10.47 -10.21
N THR A 3 0.55 -9.72 -11.21
CA THR A 3 -0.27 -8.55 -11.31
C THR A 3 -1.57 -8.90 -11.97
N ILE A 4 -2.65 -8.62 -11.29
CA ILE A 4 -3.95 -8.75 -11.89
C ILE A 4 -4.10 -7.60 -12.85
N PRO A 5 -4.43 -7.88 -14.11
CA PRO A 5 -4.54 -6.82 -15.11
C PRO A 5 -5.47 -5.72 -14.61
N GLY A 6 -5.03 -4.48 -14.70
CA GLY A 6 -5.80 -3.33 -14.31
C GLY A 6 -5.65 -2.90 -12.86
N MET A 7 -4.95 -3.69 -12.05
CA MET A 7 -4.75 -3.31 -10.66
C MET A 7 -3.59 -2.34 -10.53
N LEU A 8 -3.76 -1.38 -9.62
CA LEU A 8 -2.70 -0.45 -9.26
C LEU A 8 -2.10 -0.87 -7.93
N THR A 9 -0.79 -0.69 -7.80
CA THR A 9 -0.08 -0.94 -6.56
C THR A 9 0.51 0.37 -6.07
N ALA A 10 0.36 0.64 -4.78
CA ALA A 10 0.96 1.81 -4.16
C ALA A 10 1.60 1.41 -2.84
N PHE A 11 2.66 2.12 -2.48
CA PHE A 11 3.35 1.92 -1.22
C PHE A 11 3.12 3.16 -0.37
N LEU A 12 2.53 2.97 0.80
CA LEU A 12 2.25 4.07 1.70
C LEU A 12 3.21 4.02 2.86
N LEU A 13 4.00 5.08 3.00
CA LEU A 13 4.87 5.24 4.15
C LEU A 13 4.07 5.99 5.19
N ILE A 14 3.89 5.39 6.35
CA ILE A 14 2.96 5.88 7.36
C ILE A 14 3.71 6.20 8.64
N VAL A 15 3.47 7.39 9.14
CA VAL A 15 3.99 7.81 10.44
C VAL A 15 2.80 7.89 11.39
N CYS A 16 2.95 7.33 12.56
CA CYS A 16 1.88 7.31 13.54
C CYS A 16 2.40 7.75 14.91
N GLU A 17 1.47 7.95 15.83
CA GLU A 17 1.83 8.25 17.20
C GLU A 17 2.49 7.04 17.83
N PRO A 18 3.51 7.24 18.67
CA PRO A 18 4.30 6.11 19.18
C PRO A 18 3.48 5.03 19.88
N GLY A 19 2.47 5.41 20.61
CA GLY A 19 1.67 4.43 21.34
C GLY A 19 0.67 3.69 20.47
N ALA A 20 0.58 4.01 19.18
CA ALA A 20 -0.46 3.46 18.32
C ALA A 20 0.00 2.29 17.48
N ILE A 21 1.30 1.95 17.50
CA ILE A 21 1.85 1.00 16.54
C ILE A 21 1.15 -0.35 16.58
N GLY A 22 1.00 -0.92 17.76
CA GLY A 22 0.41 -2.27 17.84
C GLY A 22 -1.03 -2.31 17.33
N ARG A 23 -1.81 -1.33 17.71
CA ARG A 23 -3.20 -1.26 17.31
C ARG A 23 -3.33 -0.97 15.82
N LEU A 24 -2.51 -0.05 15.33
CA LEU A 24 -2.59 0.36 13.93
C LEU A 24 -2.16 -0.73 12.98
N GLY A 25 -1.20 -1.57 13.36
CA GLY A 25 -0.79 -2.66 12.49
C GLY A 25 -1.98 -3.53 12.12
N ARG A 26 -2.79 -3.88 13.12
CA ARG A 26 -3.95 -4.70 12.87
C ARG A 26 -5.02 -3.95 12.08
N ALA A 27 -5.26 -2.70 12.45
CA ALA A 27 -6.28 -1.91 11.77
C ALA A 27 -5.94 -1.69 10.29
N LEU A 28 -4.67 -1.45 10.00
CA LEU A 28 -4.22 -1.29 8.62
C LEU A 28 -4.40 -2.59 7.85
N ALA A 29 -4.02 -3.72 8.46
CA ALA A 29 -4.13 -5.00 7.78
C ALA A 29 -5.58 -5.36 7.47
N ASP A 30 -6.51 -4.87 8.26
CA ASP A 30 -7.93 -5.15 8.06
C ASP A 30 -8.60 -4.15 7.13
N THR A 31 -7.86 -3.15 6.64
CA THR A 31 -8.43 -2.10 5.80
C THR A 31 -8.61 -2.60 4.37
N GLU A 32 -9.77 -2.33 3.80
CA GLU A 32 -10.04 -2.72 2.43
C GLU A 32 -9.07 -2.01 1.48
N GLY A 33 -8.50 -2.75 0.55
CA GLY A 33 -7.52 -2.22 -0.39
C GLY A 33 -6.09 -2.43 0.06
N VAL A 34 -5.87 -2.75 1.33
CA VAL A 34 -4.52 -2.98 1.85
C VAL A 34 -4.19 -4.46 1.70
N ALA A 35 -3.11 -4.75 0.97
CA ALA A 35 -2.69 -6.12 0.71
C ALA A 35 -1.71 -6.63 1.75
N GLU A 36 -0.79 -5.77 2.21
CA GLU A 36 0.25 -6.14 3.15
C GLU A 36 0.60 -4.94 4.00
N VAL A 37 1.05 -5.18 5.22
CA VAL A 37 1.47 -4.12 6.13
C VAL A 37 2.73 -4.59 6.83
N TYR A 38 3.73 -3.72 6.89
CA TYR A 38 4.99 -4.00 7.56
C TYR A 38 5.30 -2.87 8.53
N THR A 39 5.79 -3.20 9.73
CA THR A 39 6.43 -2.20 10.55
C THR A 39 7.87 -2.08 10.06
N THR A 40 8.40 -0.87 10.05
CA THR A 40 9.72 -0.64 9.46
C THR A 40 10.58 0.21 10.36
N THR A 41 11.89 0.14 10.12
CA THR A 41 12.81 1.08 10.72
C THR A 41 12.91 2.30 9.81
N GLY A 42 13.48 3.37 10.33
CA GLY A 42 13.70 4.58 9.53
C GLY A 42 12.64 5.63 9.79
N SER A 43 12.39 6.44 8.77
CA SER A 43 11.52 7.60 8.94
C SER A 43 10.04 7.24 8.99
N ALA A 44 9.66 6.09 8.50
CA ALA A 44 8.27 5.64 8.56
C ALA A 44 8.12 4.58 9.63
N ASP A 45 6.93 4.50 10.21
CA ASP A 45 6.61 3.47 11.19
C ASP A 45 6.04 2.23 10.52
N PHE A 46 5.32 2.44 9.42
CA PHE A 46 4.75 1.34 8.63
C PHE A 46 4.95 1.59 7.16
N ILE A 47 5.03 0.52 6.41
CA ILE A 47 4.82 0.58 4.97
C ILE A 47 3.65 -0.35 4.67
N ALA A 48 2.61 0.21 4.06
CA ALA A 48 1.44 -0.56 3.65
C ALA A 48 1.46 -0.68 2.13
N VAL A 49 1.20 -1.89 1.65
CA VAL A 49 1.08 -2.13 0.21
C VAL A 49 -0.40 -2.16 -0.12
N VAL A 50 -0.80 -1.26 -0.99
CA VAL A 50 -2.21 -1.11 -1.39
C VAL A 50 -2.35 -1.60 -2.83
N ARG A 51 -3.34 -2.44 -3.09
CA ARG A 51 -3.65 -2.89 -4.44
C ARG A 51 -5.13 -2.68 -4.69
N VAL A 52 -5.43 -1.83 -5.65
CA VAL A 52 -6.79 -1.41 -5.95
C VAL A 52 -6.98 -1.33 -7.45
N ALA A 53 -8.23 -1.24 -7.88
CA ALA A 53 -8.56 -1.34 -9.30
C ALA A 53 -8.17 -0.10 -10.09
N ASP A 54 -8.24 1.09 -9.48
CA ASP A 54 -8.02 2.32 -10.22
C ASP A 54 -7.62 3.44 -9.26
N LEU A 55 -7.33 4.61 -9.81
CA LEU A 55 -6.89 5.76 -9.03
C LEU A 55 -7.96 6.25 -8.06
N ASP A 56 -9.22 6.16 -8.47
CA ASP A 56 -10.30 6.60 -7.62
C ASP A 56 -10.37 5.73 -6.37
N ALA A 57 -10.23 4.42 -6.54
CA ALA A 57 -10.21 3.51 -5.41
C ALA A 57 -8.99 3.75 -4.53
N LEU A 58 -7.84 4.09 -5.14
CA LEU A 58 -6.65 4.42 -4.36
C LEU A 58 -6.89 5.66 -3.50
N ALA A 59 -7.49 6.69 -4.10
CA ALA A 59 -7.78 7.91 -3.36
C ALA A 59 -8.70 7.63 -2.17
N THR A 60 -9.72 6.81 -2.37
CA THR A 60 -10.63 6.47 -1.29
C THR A 60 -9.92 5.71 -0.18
N THR A 61 -9.08 4.74 -0.54
CA THR A 61 -8.36 3.96 0.45
C THR A 61 -7.45 4.85 1.29
N VAL A 62 -6.70 5.74 0.63
CA VAL A 62 -5.73 6.57 1.32
C VAL A 62 -6.42 7.64 2.17
N THR A 63 -7.39 8.36 1.59
CA THR A 63 -7.93 9.55 2.25
C THR A 63 -9.05 9.24 3.21
N GLN A 64 -9.75 8.13 3.01
CA GLN A 64 -10.88 7.80 3.86
C GLN A 64 -10.62 6.60 4.74
N HIS A 65 -10.05 5.54 4.20
CA HIS A 65 -9.88 4.33 5.00
C HIS A 65 -8.65 4.37 5.88
N ILE A 66 -7.55 4.92 5.39
CA ILE A 66 -6.30 4.91 6.13
C ILE A 66 -6.11 6.19 6.93
N ALA A 67 -6.24 7.34 6.28
CA ALA A 67 -5.93 8.60 6.94
C ALA A 67 -6.83 8.89 8.12
N GLU A 68 -8.01 8.29 8.16
CA GLU A 68 -8.93 8.50 9.26
C GLU A 68 -8.75 7.54 10.43
N LEU A 69 -7.83 6.59 10.32
CA LEU A 69 -7.56 5.70 11.44
C LEU A 69 -6.92 6.49 12.58
N PRO A 70 -7.40 6.30 13.80
CA PRO A 70 -6.85 7.05 14.94
C PRO A 70 -5.37 6.75 15.14
N GLY A 71 -4.58 7.79 15.31
CA GLY A 71 -3.15 7.65 15.54
C GLY A 71 -2.29 7.89 14.33
N ILE A 72 -2.87 7.96 13.14
CA ILE A 72 -2.11 8.29 11.94
C ILE A 72 -1.72 9.76 11.99
N VAL A 73 -0.42 10.04 11.82
CA VAL A 73 0.09 11.40 11.78
C VAL A 73 0.25 11.87 10.34
N ARG A 74 0.82 11.00 9.51
CA ARG A 74 1.11 11.41 8.14
C ARG A 74 1.22 10.16 7.26
N THR A 75 0.79 10.30 6.03
CA THR A 75 0.99 9.26 5.01
C THR A 75 1.70 9.87 3.82
N ASP A 76 2.54 9.07 3.16
CA ASP A 76 3.26 9.47 1.98
C ASP A 76 3.05 8.36 0.96
N THR A 77 2.30 8.64 -0.10
CA THR A 77 1.86 7.64 -1.05
C THR A 77 2.77 7.61 -2.26
N HIS A 78 3.28 6.44 -2.59
CA HIS A 78 4.14 6.24 -3.75
C HIS A 78 3.45 5.25 -4.68
N LEU A 79 2.97 5.74 -5.81
CA LEU A 79 2.34 4.87 -6.79
C LEU A 79 3.41 4.13 -7.57
N ALA A 80 3.30 2.82 -7.65
CA ALA A 80 4.22 2.03 -8.44
C ALA A 80 3.84 2.19 -9.91
N ILE A 81 4.77 2.72 -10.70
CA ILE A 81 4.50 2.95 -12.11
C ILE A 81 5.05 1.84 -12.99
N ARG A 82 5.94 1.02 -12.45
CA ARG A 82 6.50 -0.11 -13.20
C ARG A 82 7.14 -1.06 -12.20
N SER A 83 7.03 -2.34 -12.47
CA SER A 83 7.68 -3.32 -11.61
C SER A 83 8.70 -4.11 -12.42
N TYR A 84 9.73 -4.56 -11.75
CA TYR A 84 10.77 -5.39 -12.35
C TYR A 84 10.96 -6.59 -11.45
N GLY A 85 11.18 -7.74 -12.06
CA GLY A 85 11.47 -8.93 -11.30
C GLY A 85 11.96 -10.01 -12.23
N ARG A 86 12.60 -11.02 -11.65
CA ARG A 86 13.07 -12.14 -12.44
C ARG A 86 11.85 -12.83 -13.03
N GLY A 87 11.82 -12.98 -14.34
CA GLY A 87 10.73 -13.64 -15.01
C GLY A 87 9.64 -12.72 -15.51
N ASP A 88 9.74 -11.43 -15.26
CA ASP A 88 8.72 -10.49 -15.72
C ASP A 88 8.61 -10.50 -17.23
N GLU A 89 9.69 -10.77 -17.91
CA GLU A 89 9.65 -10.80 -19.36
C GLU A 89 8.74 -11.89 -19.86
N ALA A 90 8.49 -12.89 -19.07
CA ALA A 90 7.60 -13.93 -19.52
C ALA A 90 6.17 -13.53 -19.34
N ALA A 91 5.98 -12.67 -18.46
CA ALA A 91 4.67 -12.25 -18.20
C ALA A 91 4.38 -10.99 -18.88
N ALA A 92 5.29 -10.67 -19.15
CA ALA A 92 5.14 -9.49 -19.37
C ALA A 92 3.94 -9.06 -18.90
N PHE A 93 4.40 -9.88 -18.31
CA PHE A 93 3.71 -9.72 -17.73
C PHE A 93 3.16 -9.07 -17.19
N ASP A 94 3.23 -9.23 -16.81
CA ASP A 94 2.53 -8.95 -16.13
C ASP A 94 2.33 -8.08 -15.46
N ILE A 95 2.60 -7.42 -15.28
CA ILE A 95 2.29 -6.58 -14.61
C ILE A 95 1.97 -5.82 -15.06
N GLY A 96 2.29 -6.23 -15.47
CA GLY A 96 1.93 -5.69 -15.84
C GLY A 96 2.16 -5.38 -16.51
N VAL A 97 2.48 -5.90 -16.55
CA VAL A 97 2.54 -5.94 -17.11
C VAL A 97 2.34 -5.90 -17.72
N ASP A 98 2.54 -6.05 -17.64
CA ASP A 98 2.24 -6.26 -18.08
C ASP A 98 2.04 -6.11 -18.48
#